data_7ff77030e863f3875c7e6bf3b917aa0d
#
_entry.id   7ff77030e863f3875c7e6bf3b917aa0d
#
_cell.length_a   1.000
_cell.length_b   1.000
_cell.length_c   1.000
_cell.angle_alpha   90.00
_cell.angle_beta   90.00
_cell.angle_gamma   90.00
#
_symmetry.space_group_name_H-M   'P 1'
#
loop_
_entity.id
_entity.type
_entity.pdbx_description
1 polymer ?
#
loop_
_entity_poly.entity_id
_entity_poly.type
_entity_poly.pdbx_seq_one_letter_code
_entity_poly.pdbx_strand_id
1 'polypeptide(L)'
;MKIQYCSDLHLEFEDNLNFLSNCPIKRVGDILIIAGDLVPFVNLSKPLYKSEIADLCKGFEKVFWLPGNHEYYLYTHHYASSRCEQPLKEVPNLYLVDNYSERIGNSQLILSTMWSRISKKNEKAIKYGMNDFRYITVLNPTKGGEIDSLEITDFNYFNKEAVRFLKKEVKKAAKAKQAGEIESILVATHYVPTKEHYPEIYLDSPLNEAFAQDLTDFIVSNPIDYWIYGHHHFNQPDFKVGNTQLLTNQLGYVMRDEHEGFDWEQWVEV
;
A
#
# COMPACT_ATOMS: atom_id res chain seq x y z
N MET A 1 -12.78 8.25 15.62
CA MET A 1 -11.31 8.10 15.64
C MET A 1 -10.76 8.57 14.30
N LYS A 2 -9.68 9.36 14.33
CA LYS A 2 -9.09 9.91 13.10
C LYS A 2 -7.97 9.01 12.59
N ILE A 3 -8.14 8.51 11.39
CA ILE A 3 -7.10 7.77 10.67
C ILE A 3 -6.49 8.69 9.61
N GLN A 4 -5.25 9.08 9.82
CA GLN A 4 -4.44 9.81 8.85
C GLN A 4 -3.82 8.82 7.88
N TYR A 5 -3.64 9.21 6.61
CA TYR A 5 -3.09 8.31 5.61
C TYR A 5 -2.23 9.04 4.58
N CYS A 6 -1.23 8.32 4.10
CA CYS A 6 -0.38 8.71 2.99
C CYS A 6 0.21 7.48 2.31
N SER A 7 0.80 7.65 1.14
CA SER A 7 1.56 6.63 0.43
C SER A 7 2.62 7.24 -0.47
N ASP A 8 3.44 6.38 -1.08
CA ASP A 8 4.40 6.74 -2.12
C ASP A 8 5.37 7.87 -1.68
N LEU A 9 5.86 7.77 -0.44
CA LEU A 9 6.76 8.78 0.13
C LEU A 9 8.18 8.69 -0.44
N HIS A 10 8.60 7.50 -0.89
CA HIS A 10 9.84 7.24 -1.62
C HIS A 10 11.07 7.91 -1.02
N LEU A 11 11.33 7.67 0.27
CA LEU A 11 12.47 8.26 0.99
C LEU A 11 13.84 7.88 0.40
N GLU A 12 13.89 6.86 -0.47
CA GLU A 12 15.11 6.48 -1.19
C GLU A 12 15.59 7.51 -2.20
N PHE A 13 14.72 8.43 -2.64
CA PHE A 13 15.08 9.52 -3.52
C PHE A 13 15.42 10.77 -2.70
N GLU A 14 16.57 11.38 -3.01
CA GLU A 14 17.08 12.53 -2.28
C GLU A 14 16.12 13.74 -2.32
N ASP A 15 15.46 13.97 -3.46
CA ASP A 15 14.48 15.06 -3.60
C ASP A 15 13.29 14.85 -2.65
N ASN A 16 12.75 13.63 -2.57
CA ASN A 16 11.65 13.28 -1.66
C ASN A 16 12.07 13.41 -0.19
N LEU A 17 13.25 12.87 0.15
CA LEU A 17 13.79 12.96 1.50
C LEU A 17 13.97 14.40 1.94
N ASN A 18 14.59 15.22 1.12
CA ASN A 18 14.80 16.66 1.38
C ASN A 18 13.46 17.42 1.47
N PHE A 19 12.51 17.08 0.62
CA PHE A 19 11.20 17.71 0.63
C PHE A 19 10.45 17.42 1.94
N LEU A 20 10.41 16.16 2.38
CA LEU A 20 9.76 15.75 3.63
C LEU A 20 10.49 16.28 4.88
N SER A 21 11.82 16.35 4.85
CA SER A 21 12.60 16.93 5.95
C SER A 21 12.33 18.43 6.12
N ASN A 22 12.08 19.16 5.02
CA ASN A 22 11.75 20.61 5.07
C ASN A 22 10.26 20.85 5.35
N CYS A 23 9.38 19.95 4.93
CA CYS A 23 7.95 20.02 5.10
C CYS A 23 7.42 18.69 5.66
N PRO A 24 7.57 18.43 6.97
CA PRO A 24 7.17 17.15 7.55
C PRO A 24 5.65 16.97 7.57
N ILE A 25 5.20 15.74 7.48
CA ILE A 25 3.79 15.37 7.63
C ILE A 25 3.30 15.82 9.02
N LYS A 26 2.26 16.62 9.04
CA LYS A 26 1.68 17.13 10.27
C LYS A 26 0.77 16.07 10.88
N ARG A 27 0.99 15.76 12.15
CA ARG A 27 0.12 14.84 12.87
C ARG A 27 -1.23 15.49 13.18
N VAL A 28 -2.29 14.95 12.60
CA VAL A 28 -3.68 15.34 12.86
C VAL A 28 -4.57 14.13 13.21
N GLY A 29 -4.09 12.91 12.96
CA GLY A 29 -4.77 11.67 13.25
C GLY A 29 -4.32 11.01 14.57
N ASP A 30 -5.10 10.06 15.05
CA ASP A 30 -4.75 9.16 16.14
C ASP A 30 -3.84 8.04 15.63
N ILE A 31 -4.15 7.52 14.45
CA ILE A 31 -3.46 6.44 13.75
C ILE A 31 -3.00 6.94 12.39
N LEU A 32 -1.83 6.46 11.94
CA LEU A 32 -1.34 6.68 10.58
C LEU A 32 -1.35 5.36 9.79
N ILE A 33 -1.85 5.40 8.56
CA ILE A 33 -1.68 4.34 7.58
C ILE A 33 -0.74 4.83 6.49
N ILE A 34 0.39 4.13 6.30
CA ILE A 34 1.31 4.33 5.19
C ILE A 34 1.01 3.23 4.17
N ALA A 35 0.35 3.61 3.08
CA ALA A 35 -0.18 2.66 2.10
C ALA A 35 0.86 2.30 1.01
N GLY A 36 2.08 1.98 1.44
CA GLY A 36 3.17 1.47 0.61
C GLY A 36 4.11 2.54 0.07
N ASP A 37 5.21 2.05 -0.46
CA ASP A 37 6.29 2.82 -1.10
C ASP A 37 6.85 3.92 -0.19
N LEU A 38 7.13 3.56 1.06
CA LEU A 38 7.82 4.43 2.02
C LEU A 38 9.33 4.45 1.75
N VAL A 39 9.96 3.28 1.76
CA VAL A 39 11.39 3.12 1.52
C VAL A 39 11.74 1.65 1.29
N PRO A 40 12.67 1.31 0.37
CA PRO A 40 13.14 -0.07 0.18
C PRO A 40 13.69 -0.70 1.45
N PHE A 41 13.31 -1.93 1.75
CA PHE A 41 13.75 -2.66 2.95
C PHE A 41 15.26 -2.78 3.09
N VAL A 42 15.99 -2.83 1.99
CA VAL A 42 17.46 -2.82 2.00
C VAL A 42 18.04 -1.58 2.69
N ASN A 43 17.32 -0.48 2.70
CA ASN A 43 17.73 0.79 3.30
C ASN A 43 17.47 0.84 4.83
N LEU A 44 16.66 -0.03 5.40
CA LEU A 44 16.32 -0.02 6.83
C LEU A 44 17.51 -0.28 7.76
N SER A 45 18.62 -0.77 7.25
CA SER A 45 19.88 -0.87 8.02
C SER A 45 20.60 0.47 8.23
N LYS A 46 20.28 1.50 7.40
CA LYS A 46 20.97 2.80 7.43
C LYS A 46 20.34 3.69 8.51
N PRO A 47 21.16 4.35 9.38
CA PRO A 47 20.68 5.21 10.47
C PRO A 47 19.76 6.34 10.01
N LEU A 48 20.02 6.92 8.83
CA LEU A 48 19.22 7.99 8.25
C LEU A 48 17.75 7.59 8.14
N TYR A 49 17.44 6.50 7.46
CA TYR A 49 16.04 6.08 7.24
C TYR A 49 15.36 5.62 8.54
N LYS A 50 16.12 5.05 9.48
CA LYS A 50 15.58 4.73 10.81
C LYS A 50 15.13 5.99 11.56
N SER A 51 15.93 7.06 11.50
CA SER A 51 15.58 8.34 12.12
C SER A 51 14.34 8.95 11.47
N GLU A 52 14.29 9.03 10.14
CA GLU A 52 13.16 9.59 9.41
C GLU A 52 11.86 8.82 9.69
N ILE A 53 11.92 7.48 9.70
CA ILE A 53 10.75 6.64 10.03
C ILE A 53 10.33 6.85 11.49
N ALA A 54 11.28 6.95 12.42
CA ALA A 54 10.96 7.19 13.82
C ALA A 54 10.30 8.56 14.02
N ASP A 55 10.77 9.60 13.32
CA ASP A 55 10.19 10.94 13.37
C ASP A 55 8.79 10.96 12.73
N LEU A 56 8.59 10.27 11.61
CA LEU A 56 7.28 10.11 10.99
C LEU A 56 6.26 9.42 11.92
N CYS A 57 6.71 8.44 12.69
CA CYS A 57 5.85 7.69 13.62
C CYS A 57 5.53 8.45 14.92
N LYS A 58 6.22 9.56 15.16
CA LYS A 58 6.19 10.25 16.45
C LYS A 58 4.82 10.81 16.78
N GLY A 59 4.34 10.40 17.94
CA GLY A 59 3.10 10.91 18.53
C GLY A 59 1.83 10.22 18.05
N PHE A 60 1.83 9.39 17.01
CA PHE A 60 0.69 8.52 16.70
C PHE A 60 0.57 7.40 17.74
N GLU A 61 -0.66 6.95 18.01
CA GLU A 61 -0.90 5.78 18.87
C GLU A 61 -0.40 4.50 18.18
N LYS A 62 -0.70 4.38 16.88
CA LYS A 62 -0.24 3.29 16.00
C LYS A 62 0.08 3.84 14.61
N VAL A 63 1.08 3.28 13.99
CA VAL A 63 1.40 3.48 12.59
C VAL A 63 1.38 2.13 11.89
N PHE A 64 0.49 1.95 10.93
CA PHE A 64 0.49 0.78 10.08
C PHE A 64 1.20 1.10 8.78
N TRP A 65 2.26 0.38 8.49
CA TRP A 65 2.95 0.43 7.23
C TRP A 65 2.69 -0.87 6.47
N LEU A 66 1.90 -0.81 5.42
CA LEU A 66 1.78 -1.90 4.46
C LEU A 66 2.83 -1.68 3.35
N PRO A 67 3.54 -2.71 2.88
CA PRO A 67 4.52 -2.55 1.81
C PRO A 67 3.85 -2.23 0.48
N GLY A 68 4.53 -1.43 -0.36
CA GLY A 68 4.31 -1.39 -1.78
C GLY A 68 5.29 -2.30 -2.53
N ASN A 69 5.52 -2.05 -3.81
CA ASN A 69 6.50 -2.80 -4.58
C ASN A 69 7.94 -2.30 -4.34
N HIS A 70 8.13 -1.00 -4.08
CA HIS A 70 9.46 -0.43 -3.84
C HIS A 70 10.10 -0.95 -2.55
N GLU A 71 9.35 -1.33 -1.55
CA GLU A 71 9.89 -1.98 -0.36
C GLU A 71 10.75 -3.21 -0.70
N TYR A 72 10.42 -3.91 -1.78
CA TYR A 72 11.13 -5.11 -2.22
C TYR A 72 12.24 -4.84 -3.24
N TYR A 73 12.50 -3.61 -3.65
CA TYR A 73 13.58 -3.29 -4.59
C TYR A 73 14.94 -3.58 -3.97
N LEU A 74 15.78 -4.30 -4.71
CA LEU A 74 17.08 -4.82 -4.28
C LEU A 74 16.99 -5.71 -3.03
N TYR A 75 15.82 -6.30 -2.82
CA TYR A 75 15.51 -7.15 -1.70
C TYR A 75 14.79 -8.42 -2.16
N THR A 76 14.83 -9.46 -1.33
CA THR A 76 14.13 -10.70 -1.64
C THR A 76 12.77 -10.71 -0.98
N HIS A 77 11.71 -10.83 -1.78
CA HIS A 77 10.37 -11.06 -1.27
C HIS A 77 10.33 -12.43 -0.60
N HIS A 78 10.22 -12.41 0.70
CA HIS A 78 10.00 -13.60 1.50
C HIS A 78 8.51 -13.66 1.86
N TYR A 79 7.97 -14.87 1.92
CA TYR A 79 6.65 -15.08 2.50
C TYR A 79 6.61 -14.80 4.02
N ALA A 80 7.73 -14.42 4.60
CA ALA A 80 7.87 -14.05 6.00
C ALA A 80 8.68 -12.75 6.15
N SER A 81 8.07 -11.77 6.79
CA SER A 81 8.61 -10.45 7.11
C SER A 81 9.74 -10.43 8.14
N SER A 82 10.22 -11.59 8.58
CA SER A 82 11.13 -11.74 9.74
C SER A 82 12.45 -10.95 9.66
N ARG A 83 12.93 -10.62 8.46
CA ARG A 83 14.15 -9.83 8.30
C ARG A 83 13.92 -8.32 8.46
N CYS A 84 12.74 -7.83 8.16
CA CYS A 84 12.41 -6.40 8.25
C CYS A 84 11.99 -5.98 9.66
N GLU A 85 11.52 -6.91 10.49
CA GLU A 85 11.06 -6.63 11.85
C GLU A 85 12.17 -6.12 12.78
N GLN A 86 13.42 -6.55 12.62
CA GLN A 86 14.50 -6.18 13.54
C GLN A 86 14.85 -4.68 13.53
N PRO A 87 15.02 -4.02 12.36
CA PRO A 87 15.25 -2.57 12.32
C PRO A 87 14.10 -1.73 12.86
N LEU A 88 12.87 -2.25 12.81
CA LEU A 88 11.66 -1.54 13.22
C LEU A 88 11.30 -1.71 14.70
N LYS A 89 11.94 -2.65 15.41
CA LYS A 89 11.72 -2.85 16.86
C LYS A 89 12.07 -1.64 17.72
N GLU A 90 12.88 -0.72 17.20
CA GLU A 90 13.25 0.52 17.86
C GLU A 90 12.11 1.57 17.81
N VAL A 91 11.07 1.35 16.99
CA VAL A 91 9.88 2.23 16.85
C VAL A 91 8.65 1.45 17.32
N PRO A 92 8.31 1.51 18.62
CA PRO A 92 7.38 0.56 19.25
C PRO A 92 5.92 0.70 18.78
N ASN A 93 5.55 1.83 18.18
CA ASN A 93 4.21 2.07 17.63
C ASN A 93 4.11 1.83 16.13
N LEU A 94 5.18 1.35 15.47
CA LEU A 94 5.19 1.01 14.05
C LEU A 94 4.94 -0.49 13.84
N TYR A 95 3.96 -0.80 13.01
CA TYR A 95 3.55 -2.15 12.64
C TYR A 95 3.71 -2.30 11.12
N LEU A 96 4.75 -3.06 10.70
CA LEU A 96 4.88 -3.50 9.31
C LEU A 96 3.94 -4.68 9.10
N VAL A 97 2.96 -4.52 8.21
CA VAL A 97 1.86 -5.49 8.03
C VAL A 97 1.52 -5.69 6.57
N ASP A 98 1.27 -6.94 6.19
CA ASP A 98 0.67 -7.30 4.90
C ASP A 98 -0.32 -8.42 5.09
N ASN A 99 -1.44 -8.39 4.37
CA ASN A 99 -2.56 -9.29 4.57
C ASN A 99 -3.00 -9.37 6.04
N TYR A 100 -3.20 -8.20 6.63
CA TYR A 100 -3.47 -8.01 8.06
C TYR A 100 -4.86 -7.41 8.29
N SER A 101 -5.51 -7.85 9.36
CA SER A 101 -6.83 -7.34 9.74
C SER A 101 -6.91 -7.17 11.26
N GLU A 102 -7.27 -5.97 11.71
CA GLU A 102 -7.39 -5.63 13.13
C GLU A 102 -8.65 -4.80 13.39
N ARG A 103 -9.31 -5.07 14.50
CA ARG A 103 -10.38 -4.20 14.98
C ARG A 103 -9.79 -3.10 15.86
N ILE A 104 -10.11 -1.85 15.53
CA ILE A 104 -9.70 -0.68 16.30
C ILE A 104 -10.96 0.13 16.65
N GLY A 105 -11.28 0.19 17.94
CA GLY A 105 -12.54 0.78 18.39
C GLY A 105 -13.74 0.06 17.77
N ASN A 106 -14.59 0.82 17.10
CA ASN A 106 -15.76 0.32 16.38
C ASN A 106 -15.51 0.06 14.89
N SER A 107 -14.25 0.08 14.46
CA SER A 107 -13.90 -0.05 13.04
C SER A 107 -13.05 -1.28 12.78
N GLN A 108 -13.25 -1.93 11.62
CA GLN A 108 -12.38 -3.00 11.14
C GLN A 108 -11.43 -2.45 10.09
N LEU A 109 -10.12 -2.52 10.36
CA LEU A 109 -9.07 -2.27 9.39
C LEU A 109 -8.69 -3.56 8.67
N ILE A 110 -8.50 -3.46 7.35
CA ILE A 110 -8.07 -4.58 6.49
C ILE A 110 -7.00 -4.05 5.54
N LEU A 111 -5.76 -4.49 5.73
CA LEU A 111 -4.57 -3.93 5.11
C LEU A 111 -3.86 -4.97 4.25
N SER A 112 -3.48 -4.62 3.03
CA SER A 112 -2.79 -5.53 2.10
C SER A 112 -2.01 -4.75 1.04
N THR A 113 -0.83 -5.23 0.67
CA THR A 113 -0.16 -4.75 -0.56
C THR A 113 -1.08 -4.91 -1.76
N MET A 114 -1.87 -5.98 -1.80
CA MET A 114 -2.81 -6.45 -2.83
C MET A 114 -2.12 -6.95 -4.10
N TRP A 115 -1.05 -6.27 -4.61
CA TRP A 115 -0.52 -6.50 -5.95
C TRP A 115 -1.65 -6.38 -7.00
N SER A 116 -1.34 -6.65 -8.26
CA SER A 116 -2.35 -6.65 -9.32
C SER A 116 -2.22 -7.90 -10.19
N ARG A 117 -3.18 -8.13 -11.08
CA ARG A 117 -3.18 -9.31 -11.94
C ARG A 117 -2.79 -8.95 -13.37
N ILE A 118 -1.73 -9.58 -13.85
CA ILE A 118 -1.21 -9.42 -15.21
C ILE A 118 -1.76 -10.53 -16.11
N SER A 119 -2.41 -10.15 -17.21
CA SER A 119 -2.93 -11.08 -18.22
C SER A 119 -1.82 -11.51 -19.19
N LYS A 120 -2.00 -12.67 -19.81
CA LYS A 120 -1.07 -13.16 -20.85
C LYS A 120 -0.86 -12.16 -22.00
N LYS A 121 -1.86 -11.35 -22.31
CA LYS A 121 -1.78 -10.34 -23.37
C LYS A 121 -0.69 -9.31 -23.10
N ASN A 122 -0.55 -8.88 -21.82
CA ASN A 122 0.33 -7.79 -21.42
C ASN A 122 1.62 -8.27 -20.73
N GLU A 123 1.78 -9.58 -20.46
CA GLU A 123 2.95 -10.14 -19.77
C GLU A 123 4.29 -9.62 -20.30
N LYS A 124 4.47 -9.64 -21.63
CA LYS A 124 5.73 -9.23 -22.24
C LYS A 124 5.99 -7.74 -22.05
N ALA A 125 5.00 -6.89 -22.31
CA ALA A 125 5.13 -5.46 -22.16
C ALA A 125 5.45 -5.08 -20.70
N ILE A 126 4.74 -5.68 -19.76
CA ILE A 126 4.92 -5.42 -18.32
C ILE A 126 6.25 -5.96 -17.83
N LYS A 127 6.60 -7.21 -18.15
CA LYS A 127 7.87 -7.81 -17.70
C LYS A 127 9.10 -6.99 -18.11
N TYR A 128 9.08 -6.38 -19.29
CA TYR A 128 10.19 -5.55 -19.76
C TYR A 128 10.04 -4.07 -19.42
N GLY A 129 8.83 -3.59 -19.21
CA GLY A 129 8.52 -2.19 -18.89
C GLY A 129 8.61 -1.83 -17.43
N MET A 130 8.36 -2.79 -16.52
CA MET A 130 8.36 -2.55 -15.07
C MET A 130 9.70 -2.91 -14.43
N ASN A 131 10.14 -2.04 -13.52
CA ASN A 131 11.36 -2.23 -12.74
C ASN A 131 11.25 -3.36 -11.72
N ASP A 132 10.04 -3.71 -11.29
CA ASP A 132 9.77 -4.81 -10.36
C ASP A 132 10.46 -6.10 -10.79
N PHE A 133 10.36 -6.47 -12.07
CA PHE A 133 10.97 -7.68 -12.63
C PHE A 133 12.48 -7.63 -12.79
N ARG A 134 13.10 -6.46 -12.54
CA ARG A 134 14.56 -6.25 -12.56
C ARG A 134 15.14 -6.19 -11.16
N TYR A 135 14.39 -5.64 -10.21
CA TYR A 135 14.90 -5.29 -8.89
C TYR A 135 14.36 -6.14 -7.76
N ILE A 136 13.25 -6.86 -7.96
CA ILE A 136 12.70 -7.75 -6.94
C ILE A 136 13.18 -9.17 -7.19
N THR A 137 13.64 -9.83 -6.13
CA THR A 137 13.92 -11.27 -6.13
C THR A 137 12.93 -11.99 -5.24
N VAL A 138 12.75 -13.28 -5.46
CA VAL A 138 11.83 -14.14 -4.68
C VAL A 138 12.58 -15.36 -4.16
N LEU A 139 12.20 -15.81 -2.98
CA LEU A 139 12.65 -17.11 -2.48
C LEU A 139 11.75 -18.17 -3.09
N ASN A 140 12.34 -19.06 -3.89
CA ASN A 140 11.60 -20.13 -4.52
C ASN A 140 11.57 -21.41 -3.65
N PRO A 141 10.45 -21.69 -2.94
CA PRO A 141 10.37 -22.83 -2.06
C PRO A 141 10.38 -24.18 -2.82
N THR A 142 10.00 -24.18 -4.11
CA THR A 142 9.97 -25.39 -4.94
C THR A 142 11.37 -25.79 -5.45
N LYS A 143 12.32 -24.85 -5.41
CA LYS A 143 13.73 -25.04 -5.76
C LYS A 143 14.66 -25.11 -4.55
N GLY A 144 14.17 -25.57 -3.42
CA GLY A 144 15.00 -25.70 -2.21
C GLY A 144 15.35 -24.37 -1.54
N GLY A 145 14.67 -23.28 -1.87
CA GLY A 145 14.93 -21.95 -1.30
C GLY A 145 15.97 -21.14 -2.07
N GLU A 146 16.22 -21.45 -3.33
CA GLU A 146 17.03 -20.60 -4.21
C GLU A 146 16.36 -19.24 -4.44
N ILE A 147 17.19 -18.21 -4.60
CA ILE A 147 16.74 -16.86 -4.89
C ILE A 147 16.70 -16.69 -6.41
N ASP A 148 15.51 -16.43 -6.93
CA ASP A 148 15.25 -16.16 -8.34
C ASP A 148 14.79 -14.70 -8.56
N SER A 149 14.86 -14.21 -9.79
CA SER A 149 14.18 -12.95 -10.15
C SER A 149 12.66 -13.14 -10.09
N LEU A 150 11.94 -12.06 -9.74
CA LEU A 150 10.49 -12.03 -9.78
C LEU A 150 9.98 -12.35 -11.19
N GLU A 151 9.03 -13.27 -11.28
CA GLU A 151 8.34 -13.63 -12.51
C GLU A 151 6.85 -13.22 -12.46
N ILE A 152 6.22 -13.13 -13.64
CA ILE A 152 4.78 -12.81 -13.75
C ILE A 152 3.92 -13.81 -12.95
N THR A 153 4.35 -15.06 -12.86
CA THR A 153 3.67 -16.11 -12.09
C THR A 153 3.68 -15.82 -10.59
N ASP A 154 4.80 -15.29 -10.06
CA ASP A 154 4.94 -14.94 -8.66
C ASP A 154 4.10 -13.71 -8.33
N PHE A 155 4.19 -12.68 -9.20
CA PHE A 155 3.39 -11.47 -9.09
C PHE A 155 1.88 -11.79 -9.05
N ASN A 156 1.40 -12.60 -9.98
CA ASN A 156 0.01 -13.05 -10.03
C ASN A 156 -0.37 -13.95 -8.83
N TYR A 157 0.57 -14.70 -8.29
CA TYR A 157 0.35 -15.49 -7.08
C TYR A 157 0.16 -14.59 -5.86
N PHE A 158 0.98 -13.54 -5.69
CA PHE A 158 0.84 -12.57 -4.61
C PHE A 158 -0.52 -11.89 -4.67
N ASN A 159 -0.94 -11.42 -5.86
CA ASN A 159 -2.28 -10.86 -6.05
C ASN A 159 -3.40 -11.87 -5.66
N LYS A 160 -3.29 -13.11 -6.12
CA LYS A 160 -4.31 -14.14 -5.81
C LYS A 160 -4.47 -14.35 -4.31
N GLU A 161 -3.37 -14.43 -3.56
CA GLU A 161 -3.42 -14.62 -2.10
C GLU A 161 -3.96 -13.37 -1.40
N ALA A 162 -3.54 -12.18 -1.82
CA ALA A 162 -4.02 -10.92 -1.27
C ALA A 162 -5.53 -10.71 -1.52
N VAL A 163 -6.01 -10.91 -2.74
CA VAL A 163 -7.44 -10.80 -3.07
C VAL A 163 -8.27 -11.84 -2.31
N ARG A 164 -7.74 -13.06 -2.13
CA ARG A 164 -8.40 -14.09 -1.31
C ARG A 164 -8.51 -13.66 0.15
N PHE A 165 -7.45 -13.07 0.71
CA PHE A 165 -7.43 -12.50 2.05
C PHE A 165 -8.47 -11.37 2.18
N LEU A 166 -8.43 -10.37 1.30
CA LEU A 166 -9.37 -9.24 1.29
C LEU A 166 -10.83 -9.73 1.27
N LYS A 167 -11.17 -10.61 0.34
CA LYS A 167 -12.54 -11.18 0.23
C LYS A 167 -12.98 -11.89 1.51
N LYS A 168 -12.08 -12.63 2.15
CA LYS A 168 -12.36 -13.35 3.40
C LYS A 168 -12.59 -12.38 4.56
N GLU A 169 -11.70 -11.41 4.74
CA GLU A 169 -11.79 -10.51 5.90
C GLU A 169 -12.92 -9.48 5.75
N VAL A 170 -13.16 -8.95 4.54
CA VAL A 170 -14.33 -8.11 4.27
C VAL A 170 -15.64 -8.86 4.54
N LYS A 171 -15.75 -10.14 4.15
CA LYS A 171 -16.92 -10.96 4.46
C LYS A 171 -17.14 -11.15 5.96
N LYS A 172 -16.06 -11.28 6.76
CA LYS A 172 -16.16 -11.34 8.22
C LYS A 172 -16.60 -10.01 8.79
N ALA A 173 -15.97 -8.92 8.36
CA ALA A 173 -16.29 -7.56 8.78
C ALA A 173 -17.73 -7.18 8.43
N ALA A 174 -18.24 -7.54 7.25
CA ALA A 174 -19.63 -7.32 6.86
C ALA A 174 -20.62 -7.99 7.80
N LYS A 175 -20.32 -9.21 8.26
CA LYS A 175 -21.16 -9.89 9.26
C LYS A 175 -21.14 -9.19 10.62
N ALA A 176 -19.96 -8.76 11.08
CA ALA A 176 -19.80 -8.02 12.32
C ALA A 176 -20.53 -6.67 12.26
N LYS A 177 -20.47 -5.97 11.12
CA LYS A 177 -21.20 -4.73 10.88
C LYS A 177 -22.72 -4.94 10.88
N GLN A 178 -23.19 -6.01 10.24
CA GLN A 178 -24.61 -6.38 10.24
C GLN A 178 -25.10 -6.76 11.65
N ALA A 179 -24.25 -7.35 12.49
CA ALA A 179 -24.54 -7.67 13.87
C ALA A 179 -24.46 -6.46 14.83
N GLY A 180 -24.05 -5.29 14.35
CA GLY A 180 -23.86 -4.09 15.18
C GLY A 180 -22.61 -4.14 16.07
N GLU A 181 -21.68 -5.04 15.79
CA GLU A 181 -20.43 -5.18 16.56
C GLU A 181 -19.39 -4.13 16.15
N ILE A 182 -19.44 -3.68 14.90
CA ILE A 182 -18.62 -2.61 14.34
C ILE A 182 -19.49 -1.65 13.53
N GLU A 183 -19.01 -0.41 13.38
CA GLU A 183 -19.71 0.66 12.67
C GLU A 183 -19.14 0.87 11.26
N SER A 184 -17.83 0.67 11.09
CA SER A 184 -17.18 0.92 9.83
C SER A 184 -16.17 -0.16 9.41
N ILE A 185 -15.94 -0.25 8.09
CA ILE A 185 -14.94 -1.10 7.46
C ILE A 185 -14.04 -0.20 6.60
N LEU A 186 -12.76 -0.14 6.95
CA LEU A 186 -11.73 0.55 6.19
C LEU A 186 -10.77 -0.48 5.60
N VAL A 187 -10.64 -0.45 4.27
CA VAL A 187 -9.64 -1.22 3.54
C VAL A 187 -8.51 -0.28 3.12
N ALA A 188 -7.25 -0.71 3.23
CA ALA A 188 -6.14 0.00 2.60
C ALA A 188 -5.29 -0.98 1.79
N THR A 189 -4.98 -0.58 0.57
CA THR A 189 -4.10 -1.34 -0.33
C THR A 189 -3.05 -0.40 -0.91
N HIS A 190 -1.90 -0.97 -1.33
CA HIS A 190 -0.97 -0.16 -2.11
C HIS A 190 -1.45 -0.02 -3.55
N TYR A 191 -1.74 -1.14 -4.21
CA TYR A 191 -2.23 -1.13 -5.60
C TYR A 191 -3.64 -0.58 -5.73
N VAL A 192 -3.92 0.04 -6.87
CA VAL A 192 -5.21 0.67 -7.19
C VAL A 192 -6.31 -0.39 -7.30
N PRO A 193 -7.44 -0.27 -6.55
CA PRO A 193 -8.45 -1.32 -6.49
C PRO A 193 -9.53 -1.26 -7.57
N THR A 194 -9.56 -0.22 -8.39
CA THR A 194 -10.57 -0.01 -9.42
C THR A 194 -10.01 0.80 -10.58
N LYS A 195 -10.66 0.69 -11.74
CA LYS A 195 -10.38 1.53 -12.91
C LYS A 195 -11.38 2.69 -13.05
N GLU A 196 -12.32 2.81 -12.13
CA GLU A 196 -13.20 3.99 -12.07
C GLU A 196 -12.35 5.24 -11.76
N HIS A 197 -12.56 6.30 -12.50
CA HIS A 197 -11.77 7.54 -12.40
C HIS A 197 -10.26 7.39 -12.61
N TYR A 198 -9.83 6.32 -13.30
CA TYR A 198 -8.41 6.11 -13.58
C TYR A 198 -7.86 7.24 -14.46
N PRO A 199 -6.63 7.75 -14.22
CA PRO A 199 -6.11 8.90 -14.94
C PRO A 199 -6.09 8.72 -16.45
N GLU A 200 -6.66 9.69 -17.19
CA GLU A 200 -6.80 9.62 -18.66
C GLU A 200 -5.45 9.41 -19.36
N ILE A 201 -4.38 10.00 -18.82
CA ILE A 201 -3.02 9.88 -19.35
C ILE A 201 -2.49 8.43 -19.39
N TYR A 202 -3.09 7.53 -18.60
CA TYR A 202 -2.69 6.13 -18.50
C TYR A 202 -3.65 5.14 -19.18
N LEU A 203 -4.83 5.58 -19.65
CA LEU A 203 -5.91 4.66 -20.08
C LEU A 203 -5.48 3.62 -21.10
N ASP A 204 -4.63 3.98 -22.07
CA ASP A 204 -4.19 3.10 -23.15
C ASP A 204 -2.85 2.41 -22.86
N SER A 205 -2.27 2.57 -21.68
CA SER A 205 -0.99 1.97 -21.35
C SER A 205 -1.10 0.45 -21.19
N PRO A 206 -0.28 -0.34 -21.88
CA PRO A 206 -0.21 -1.78 -21.67
C PRO A 206 0.32 -2.15 -20.27
N LEU A 207 0.85 -1.18 -19.52
CA LEU A 207 1.37 -1.36 -18.18
C LEU A 207 0.29 -1.29 -17.09
N ASN A 208 -0.91 -0.80 -17.40
CA ASN A 208 -1.99 -0.57 -16.41
C ASN A 208 -2.32 -1.80 -15.55
N GLU A 209 -2.17 -3.01 -16.10
CA GLU A 209 -2.38 -4.23 -15.32
C GLU A 209 -1.33 -4.45 -14.23
N ALA A 210 -0.20 -3.73 -14.28
CA ALA A 210 0.79 -3.74 -13.21
C ALA A 210 0.52 -2.68 -12.12
N PHE A 211 -0.49 -1.83 -12.31
CA PHE A 211 -0.83 -0.75 -11.37
C PHE A 211 -2.20 -0.96 -10.70
N ALA A 212 -3.16 -1.52 -11.43
CA ALA A 212 -4.53 -1.59 -10.97
C ALA A 212 -5.14 -2.99 -11.10
N GLN A 213 -5.81 -3.41 -10.06
CA GLN A 213 -6.65 -4.60 -10.02
C GLN A 213 -8.12 -4.14 -10.01
N ASP A 214 -8.88 -4.45 -11.04
CA ASP A 214 -10.29 -4.09 -11.05
C ASP A 214 -11.10 -4.99 -10.09
N LEU A 215 -11.50 -4.41 -8.97
CA LEU A 215 -12.36 -4.99 -7.95
C LEU A 215 -13.69 -4.23 -7.80
N THR A 216 -14.10 -3.46 -8.82
CA THR A 216 -15.29 -2.61 -8.78
C THR A 216 -16.54 -3.38 -8.31
N ASP A 217 -16.82 -4.55 -8.90
CA ASP A 217 -17.97 -5.39 -8.50
C ASP A 217 -17.89 -5.85 -7.05
N PHE A 218 -16.68 -6.16 -6.57
CA PHE A 218 -16.46 -6.55 -5.19
C PHE A 218 -16.69 -5.38 -4.23
N ILE A 219 -16.23 -4.19 -4.57
CA ILE A 219 -16.44 -2.97 -3.79
C ILE A 219 -17.93 -2.67 -3.68
N VAL A 220 -18.65 -2.62 -4.82
CA VAL A 220 -20.09 -2.32 -4.86
C VAL A 220 -20.93 -3.34 -4.08
N SER A 221 -20.50 -4.61 -4.07
CA SER A 221 -21.26 -5.71 -3.43
C SER A 221 -21.02 -5.86 -1.93
N ASN A 222 -20.17 -5.05 -1.32
CA ASN A 222 -19.81 -5.19 0.09
C ASN A 222 -19.97 -3.85 0.85
N PRO A 223 -20.25 -3.89 2.16
CA PRO A 223 -20.51 -2.70 2.97
C PRO A 223 -19.20 -2.05 3.47
N ILE A 224 -18.24 -1.85 2.56
CA ILE A 224 -16.99 -1.15 2.82
C ILE A 224 -17.30 0.35 2.85
N ASP A 225 -16.81 1.05 3.87
CA ASP A 225 -17.03 2.50 3.99
C ASP A 225 -15.92 3.29 3.29
N TYR A 226 -14.67 2.86 3.49
CA TYR A 226 -13.48 3.55 2.97
C TYR A 226 -12.51 2.58 2.33
N TRP A 227 -11.88 3.02 1.23
CA TRP A 227 -10.78 2.30 0.61
C TRP A 227 -9.65 3.27 0.28
N ILE A 228 -8.52 3.15 1.00
CA ILE A 228 -7.30 3.93 0.79
C ILE A 228 -6.40 3.17 -0.19
N TYR A 229 -5.77 3.89 -1.13
CA TYR A 229 -4.83 3.28 -2.09
C TYR A 229 -3.73 4.26 -2.54
N GLY A 230 -2.65 3.73 -3.16
CA GLY A 230 -1.49 4.46 -3.68
C GLY A 230 -1.07 4.02 -5.08
N HIS A 231 0.24 3.96 -5.30
CA HIS A 231 0.98 3.29 -6.37
C HIS A 231 1.09 4.03 -7.72
N HIS A 232 0.07 4.71 -8.17
CA HIS A 232 0.11 5.34 -9.51
C HIS A 232 0.51 6.81 -9.49
N HIS A 233 0.87 7.36 -8.34
CA HIS A 233 1.34 8.74 -8.08
C HIS A 233 0.41 9.81 -8.65
N PHE A 234 -0.88 9.57 -8.59
CA PHE A 234 -1.88 10.51 -9.08
C PHE A 234 -2.94 10.74 -8.01
N ASN A 235 -2.89 11.90 -7.39
CA ASN A 235 -3.95 12.31 -6.47
C ASN A 235 -5.15 12.82 -7.25
N GLN A 236 -6.32 12.39 -6.85
CA GLN A 236 -7.59 12.82 -7.40
C GLN A 236 -8.56 13.10 -6.25
N PRO A 237 -9.57 13.95 -6.49
CA PRO A 237 -10.59 14.18 -5.49
C PRO A 237 -11.24 12.86 -5.06
N ASP A 238 -11.61 12.76 -3.80
CA ASP A 238 -12.34 11.62 -3.26
C ASP A 238 -13.58 11.33 -4.10
N PHE A 239 -13.81 10.07 -4.45
CA PHE A 239 -14.95 9.62 -5.22
C PHE A 239 -15.58 8.38 -4.61
N LYS A 240 -16.75 7.98 -5.08
CA LYS A 240 -17.46 6.80 -4.58
C LYS A 240 -17.59 5.74 -5.65
N VAL A 241 -17.39 4.50 -5.24
CA VAL A 241 -17.74 3.29 -5.98
C VAL A 241 -18.80 2.55 -5.16
N GLY A 242 -20.04 2.58 -5.63
CA GLY A 242 -21.19 2.19 -4.81
C GLY A 242 -21.31 3.07 -3.57
N ASN A 243 -21.23 2.47 -2.37
CA ASN A 243 -21.25 3.18 -1.08
C ASN A 243 -19.85 3.45 -0.51
N THR A 244 -18.81 2.87 -1.11
CA THR A 244 -17.43 2.98 -0.62
C THR A 244 -16.78 4.27 -1.10
N GLN A 245 -16.22 5.05 -0.19
CA GLN A 245 -15.40 6.21 -0.52
C GLN A 245 -13.96 5.77 -0.81
N LEU A 246 -13.47 6.09 -2.00
CA LEU A 246 -12.11 5.82 -2.46
C LEU A 246 -11.24 7.03 -2.13
N LEU A 247 -10.11 6.78 -1.46
CA LEU A 247 -9.25 7.79 -0.86
C LEU A 247 -7.80 7.57 -1.31
N THR A 248 -7.11 8.65 -1.65
CA THR A 248 -5.69 8.59 -1.99
C THR A 248 -4.97 9.85 -1.52
N ASN A 249 -3.71 9.72 -1.11
CA ASN A 249 -2.84 10.82 -0.72
C ASN A 249 -1.38 10.39 -0.95
N GLN A 250 -0.94 10.49 -2.18
CA GLN A 250 0.34 9.99 -2.68
C GLN A 250 1.31 11.17 -2.84
N LEU A 251 2.52 11.06 -2.30
CA LEU A 251 3.55 12.07 -2.55
C LEU A 251 4.09 11.95 -3.98
N GLY A 252 4.39 10.73 -4.40
CA GLY A 252 5.00 10.47 -5.71
C GLY A 252 6.43 11.00 -5.80
N TYR A 253 6.95 11.14 -7.02
CA TYR A 253 8.32 11.64 -7.23
C TYR A 253 8.36 13.16 -7.26
N VAL A 254 8.94 13.78 -6.22
CA VAL A 254 9.10 15.24 -6.11
C VAL A 254 9.84 15.81 -7.32
N MET A 255 10.88 15.11 -7.81
CA MET A 255 11.63 15.49 -9.00
C MET A 255 10.81 15.55 -10.30
N ARG A 256 9.56 15.04 -10.28
CA ARG A 256 8.61 15.04 -11.41
C ARG A 256 7.36 15.86 -11.15
N ASP A 257 7.36 16.65 -10.07
CA ASP A 257 6.22 17.46 -9.63
C ASP A 257 4.95 16.65 -9.32
N GLU A 258 5.07 15.33 -9.06
CA GLU A 258 3.93 14.45 -8.73
C GLU A 258 3.32 14.77 -7.35
N HIS A 259 4.04 15.51 -6.51
CA HIS A 259 3.67 15.91 -5.14
C HIS A 259 2.63 17.04 -5.05
N GLU A 260 2.27 17.70 -6.15
CA GLU A 260 1.40 18.90 -6.13
C GLU A 260 0.01 18.65 -5.49
N GLY A 261 -0.48 17.42 -5.53
CA GLY A 261 -1.76 17.05 -4.91
C GLY A 261 -1.65 16.43 -3.51
N PHE A 262 -0.45 16.41 -2.92
CA PHE A 262 -0.25 15.79 -1.61
C PHE A 262 -0.74 16.71 -0.48
N ASP A 263 -1.55 16.17 0.44
CA ASP A 263 -2.03 16.88 1.63
C ASP A 263 -1.32 16.38 2.89
N TRP A 264 -0.69 17.28 3.60
CA TRP A 264 0.07 17.04 4.84
C TRP A 264 -0.81 16.60 6.02
N GLU A 265 -2.10 16.84 5.91
CA GLU A 265 -3.09 16.70 6.98
C GLU A 265 -4.25 15.77 6.59
N GLN A 266 -4.11 14.96 5.54
CA GLN A 266 -5.20 14.12 5.01
C GLN A 266 -5.60 13.01 6.01
N TRP A 267 -6.87 12.98 6.38
CA TRP A 267 -7.41 12.00 7.33
C TRP A 267 -8.88 11.66 7.04
N VAL A 268 -9.35 10.57 7.63
CA VAL A 268 -10.75 10.15 7.62
C VAL A 268 -11.20 9.78 9.04
N GLU A 269 -12.46 10.03 9.34
CA GLU A 269 -13.05 9.64 10.63
C GLU A 269 -13.77 8.29 10.50
N VAL A 270 -13.43 7.37 11.42
CA VAL A 270 -13.99 6.02 11.47
C VAL A 270 -14.48 5.66 12.85
#